data_a4857f76056fefd1de275d884414e9f3
#
_entry.id   a4857f76056fefd1de275d884414e9f3
#
_cell.length_a   1.000
_cell.length_b   1.000
_cell.length_c   1.000
_cell.angle_alpha   90.00
_cell.angle_beta   90.00
_cell.angle_gamma   90.00
#
_symmetry.space_group_name_H-M   'P 1'
#
loop_
_entity.id
_entity.type
_entity.pdbx_description
1 polymer ?
#
loop_
_entity_poly.entity_id
_entity_poly.type
_entity_poly.pdbx_seq_one_letter_code
_entity_poly.pdbx_strand_id
1 'polypeptide(L)'
;MPVEQGAGLIKYALSKGINFFDTAQYYETYPYLRMGLENTDISRSNPDRPVICSKCLGSTYNDMEYAINEALRELNTDIIDIFLLHEVRSEQDYKWRDGALQCLKDYKAKGSITAIGLSTHHVDVTELAASEPDIDVVFPLINYAGLGIRHYDHAGTAEDMAAAIAACHKAGKGVFAMKAFGGGNLTGSYVKALEYVRDLDGVDSIMVGIGDYDQIDRLAEFAEGTLDRNYVPDLSGKKMFIEPGNCITCGACADRCPNNAITMGSYMAEIDHSICLTCGYCAPVCPVRALIML
;
A
#
# COMPACT_ATOMS: atom_id res chain seq x y z
N MET A 1 10.54 -3.68 14.06
CA MET A 1 11.96 -3.42 13.63
C MET A 1 12.47 -2.18 14.34
N PRO A 2 13.73 -2.13 14.85
CA PRO A 2 14.33 -0.91 15.39
C PRO A 2 14.41 0.22 14.35
N VAL A 3 14.32 1.48 14.81
CA VAL A 3 14.29 2.65 13.90
C VAL A 3 15.58 2.74 13.08
N GLU A 4 16.72 2.48 13.69
CA GLU A 4 18.04 2.50 13.02
C GLU A 4 18.14 1.49 11.89
N GLN A 5 17.57 0.30 12.09
CA GLN A 5 17.55 -0.75 11.07
C GLN A 5 16.67 -0.34 9.87
N GLY A 6 15.46 0.15 10.15
CA GLY A 6 14.56 0.61 9.07
C GLY A 6 15.12 1.84 8.32
N ALA A 7 15.75 2.76 9.06
CA ALA A 7 16.46 3.89 8.46
C ALA A 7 17.62 3.43 7.56
N GLY A 8 18.35 2.38 7.97
CA GLY A 8 19.38 1.74 7.14
C GLY A 8 18.84 1.21 5.81
N LEU A 9 17.67 0.56 5.84
CA LEU A 9 17.01 0.07 4.62
C LEU A 9 16.61 1.23 3.69
N ILE A 10 16.09 2.34 4.23
CA ILE A 10 15.72 3.52 3.43
C ILE A 10 16.96 4.13 2.75
N LYS A 11 18.06 4.32 3.51
CA LYS A 11 19.34 4.80 2.94
C LYS A 11 19.84 3.89 1.82
N TYR A 12 19.75 2.58 2.03
CA TYR A 12 20.18 1.61 1.04
C TYR A 12 19.28 1.62 -0.20
N ALA A 13 17.96 1.69 -0.02
CA ALA A 13 17.01 1.81 -1.13
C ALA A 13 17.31 3.05 -2.00
N LEU A 14 17.56 4.20 -1.38
CA LEU A 14 18.01 5.40 -2.09
C LEU A 14 19.28 5.18 -2.89
N SER A 15 20.28 4.49 -2.33
CA SER A 15 21.54 4.20 -3.01
C SER A 15 21.36 3.28 -4.23
N LYS A 16 20.24 2.57 -4.30
CA LYS A 16 19.84 1.70 -5.43
C LYS A 16 18.88 2.39 -6.41
N GLY A 17 18.63 3.70 -6.23
CA GLY A 17 17.74 4.46 -7.12
C GLY A 17 16.24 4.38 -6.77
N ILE A 18 15.87 3.69 -5.69
CA ILE A 18 14.49 3.68 -5.21
C ILE A 18 14.24 5.01 -4.48
N ASN A 19 13.42 5.88 -5.06
CA ASN A 19 13.23 7.25 -4.60
C ASN A 19 11.77 7.62 -4.30
N PHE A 20 10.86 6.64 -4.21
CA PHE A 20 9.47 6.85 -3.83
C PHE A 20 9.16 6.06 -2.55
N PHE A 21 8.79 6.76 -1.48
CA PHE A 21 8.52 6.20 -0.15
C PHE A 21 7.08 6.43 0.26
N ASP A 22 6.41 5.34 0.61
CA ASP A 22 5.03 5.35 1.09
C ASP A 22 4.95 5.10 2.59
N THR A 23 4.17 5.92 3.27
CA THR A 23 3.88 5.79 4.70
C THR A 23 2.43 6.19 4.98
N ALA A 24 2.01 6.18 6.23
CA ALA A 24 0.74 6.71 6.70
C ALA A 24 0.85 7.13 8.17
N GLN A 25 -0.03 8.00 8.60
CA GLN A 25 -0.07 8.47 9.98
C GLN A 25 -0.04 7.31 10.98
N TYR A 26 -0.91 6.32 10.83
CA TYR A 26 -1.03 5.23 11.80
C TYR A 26 0.02 4.11 11.64
N TYR A 27 0.92 4.19 10.63
CA TYR A 27 2.02 3.22 10.49
C TYR A 27 3.16 3.47 11.48
N GLU A 28 3.22 4.66 12.09
CA GLU A 28 4.27 5.07 13.03
C GLU A 28 5.69 4.99 12.42
N THR A 29 5.81 5.15 11.09
CA THR A 29 7.07 4.98 10.35
C THR A 29 7.75 6.30 9.99
N TYR A 30 7.22 7.45 10.38
CA TYR A 30 7.90 8.73 10.18
C TYR A 30 9.33 8.78 10.75
N PRO A 31 9.62 8.25 11.96
CA PRO A 31 10.98 8.23 12.49
C PRO A 31 11.98 7.48 11.60
N TYR A 32 11.54 6.41 10.94
CA TYR A 32 12.39 5.64 10.01
C TYR A 32 12.74 6.47 8.77
N LEU A 33 11.75 7.13 8.17
CA LEU A 33 11.95 8.02 7.03
C LEU A 33 12.83 9.21 7.40
N ARG A 34 12.54 9.89 8.51
CA ARG A 34 13.35 11.03 8.97
C ARG A 34 14.81 10.67 9.12
N MET A 35 15.12 9.58 9.85
CA MET A 35 16.49 9.11 10.04
C MET A 35 17.12 8.58 8.75
N GLY A 36 16.33 7.88 7.92
CA GLY A 36 16.77 7.35 6.63
C GLY A 36 17.12 8.43 5.62
N LEU A 37 16.43 9.57 5.67
CA LEU A 37 16.59 10.71 4.76
C LEU A 37 17.42 11.86 5.34
N GLU A 38 18.01 11.74 6.55
CA GLU A 38 18.66 12.84 7.28
C GLU A 38 19.77 13.60 6.50
N ASN A 39 20.44 12.92 5.55
CA ASN A 39 21.47 13.51 4.69
C ASN A 39 20.98 13.74 3.25
N THR A 40 19.70 13.68 3.02
CA THR A 40 19.05 13.87 1.72
C THR A 40 18.31 15.20 1.76
N ASP A 41 18.52 16.03 0.74
CA ASP A 41 17.75 17.27 0.61
C ASP A 41 16.32 16.94 0.14
N ILE A 42 15.40 16.91 1.09
CA ILE A 42 13.95 16.70 0.87
C ILE A 42 13.15 18.00 0.79
N SER A 43 13.85 19.14 0.69
CA SER A 43 13.20 20.46 0.59
C SER A 43 12.51 20.66 -0.75
N ARG A 44 11.53 21.55 -0.75
CA ARG A 44 10.78 21.97 -1.96
C ARG A 44 11.67 22.47 -3.09
N SER A 45 12.81 23.05 -2.76
CA SER A 45 13.75 23.63 -3.73
C SER A 45 14.56 22.59 -4.50
N ASN A 46 14.61 21.35 -4.02
CA ASN A 46 15.29 20.25 -4.72
C ASN A 46 14.32 19.53 -5.68
N PRO A 47 14.47 19.66 -7.00
CA PRO A 47 13.62 18.98 -7.98
C PRO A 47 13.84 17.45 -8.00
N ASP A 48 15.00 17.00 -7.54
CA ASP A 48 15.39 15.58 -7.54
C ASP A 48 15.18 14.91 -6.17
N ARG A 49 14.43 15.56 -5.26
CA ARG A 49 14.15 14.98 -3.95
C ARG A 49 13.35 13.69 -4.06
N PRO A 50 13.52 12.76 -3.11
CA PRO A 50 12.64 11.60 -3.03
C PRO A 50 11.17 11.99 -2.89
N VAL A 51 10.30 11.25 -3.53
CA VAL A 51 8.84 11.41 -3.41
C VAL A 51 8.39 10.77 -2.10
N ILE A 52 7.68 11.52 -1.27
CA ILE A 52 7.10 11.04 -0.02
C ILE A 52 5.58 11.08 -0.13
N CYS A 53 4.96 9.91 0.06
CA CYS A 53 3.51 9.76 0.19
C CYS A 53 3.14 9.47 1.64
N SER A 54 2.14 10.19 2.16
CA SER A 54 1.51 9.87 3.44
C SER A 54 -0.02 9.84 3.31
N LYS A 55 -0.70 9.35 4.36
CA LYS A 55 -2.14 9.06 4.34
C LYS A 55 -2.75 9.23 5.73
N CYS A 56 -4.04 9.60 5.78
CA CYS A 56 -4.81 9.65 7.03
C CYS A 56 -6.19 8.98 6.86
N LEU A 57 -6.62 8.25 7.90
CA LEU A 57 -7.95 7.65 7.99
C LEU A 57 -9.05 8.64 8.42
N GLY A 58 -8.66 9.82 8.92
CA GLY A 58 -9.58 10.82 9.41
C GLY A 58 -10.59 11.28 8.36
N SER A 59 -11.79 11.62 8.80
CA SER A 59 -12.88 12.07 7.93
C SER A 59 -13.17 13.56 8.04
N THR A 60 -12.72 14.20 9.13
CA THR A 60 -12.96 15.63 9.34
C THR A 60 -11.78 16.49 8.88
N TYR A 61 -12.04 17.78 8.69
CA TYR A 61 -11.00 18.77 8.41
C TYR A 61 -9.91 18.75 9.49
N ASN A 62 -10.30 18.74 10.75
CA ASN A 62 -9.36 18.82 11.88
C ASN A 62 -8.50 17.55 12.00
N ASP A 63 -9.06 16.37 11.76
CA ASP A 63 -8.28 15.11 11.77
C ASP A 63 -7.20 15.14 10.69
N MET A 64 -7.59 15.57 9.48
CA MET A 64 -6.67 15.66 8.36
C MET A 64 -5.60 16.75 8.58
N GLU A 65 -5.98 17.90 9.10
CA GLU A 65 -5.05 18.97 9.45
C GLU A 65 -4.02 18.51 10.49
N TYR A 66 -4.48 17.81 11.52
CA TYR A 66 -3.59 17.22 12.52
C TYR A 66 -2.58 16.26 11.87
N ALA A 67 -3.07 15.35 11.01
CA ALA A 67 -2.24 14.35 10.34
C ALA A 67 -1.19 14.97 9.41
N ILE A 68 -1.56 15.99 8.65
CA ILE A 68 -0.62 16.71 7.76
C ILE A 68 0.46 17.43 8.58
N ASN A 69 0.06 18.16 9.62
CA ASN A 69 1.00 18.89 10.47
C ASN A 69 1.91 17.92 11.25
N GLU A 70 1.40 16.77 11.67
CA GLU A 70 2.21 15.70 12.27
C GLU A 70 3.25 15.18 11.29
N ALA A 71 2.85 14.84 10.05
CA ALA A 71 3.76 14.35 9.03
C ALA A 71 4.87 15.36 8.71
N LEU A 72 4.53 16.65 8.49
CA LEU A 72 5.51 17.72 8.25
C LEU A 72 6.50 17.85 9.40
N ARG A 73 6.01 17.86 10.65
CA ARG A 73 6.84 17.96 11.85
C ARG A 73 7.74 16.75 12.05
N GLU A 74 7.18 15.54 11.98
CA GLU A 74 7.91 14.30 12.24
C GLU A 74 8.95 14.01 11.14
N LEU A 75 8.67 14.32 9.88
CA LEU A 75 9.62 14.20 8.78
C LEU A 75 10.60 15.38 8.71
N ASN A 76 10.35 16.46 9.47
CA ASN A 76 11.14 17.71 9.45
C ASN A 76 11.26 18.29 8.04
N THR A 77 10.13 18.46 7.36
CA THR A 77 10.03 19.00 6.00
C THR A 77 8.90 20.03 5.92
N ASP A 78 8.93 20.90 4.93
CA ASP A 78 7.88 21.85 4.64
C ASP A 78 6.91 21.39 3.52
N ILE A 79 7.15 20.19 2.99
CA ILE A 79 6.35 19.64 1.90
C ILE A 79 6.22 18.11 2.00
N ILE A 80 5.03 17.60 1.73
CA ILE A 80 4.74 16.19 1.41
C ILE A 80 4.32 16.13 -0.06
N ASP A 81 4.93 15.24 -0.84
CA ASP A 81 4.62 15.18 -2.27
C ASP A 81 3.21 14.73 -2.54
N ILE A 82 2.77 13.67 -1.87
CA ILE A 82 1.44 13.08 -2.04
C ILE A 82 0.80 12.88 -0.68
N PHE A 83 -0.44 13.37 -0.49
CA PHE A 83 -1.20 13.07 0.71
C PHE A 83 -2.58 12.51 0.37
N LEU A 84 -2.94 11.34 0.94
CA LEU A 84 -4.12 10.59 0.53
C LEU A 84 -5.18 10.48 1.63
N LEU A 85 -6.45 10.47 1.22
CA LEU A 85 -7.51 9.83 1.98
C LEU A 85 -7.20 8.33 2.06
N HIS A 86 -6.97 7.80 3.27
CA HIS A 86 -6.51 6.42 3.44
C HIS A 86 -7.67 5.44 3.43
N GLU A 87 -7.57 4.40 2.59
CA GLU A 87 -8.50 3.27 2.56
C GLU A 87 -9.98 3.69 2.39
N VAL A 88 -10.26 4.45 1.34
CA VAL A 88 -11.64 4.79 0.96
C VAL A 88 -12.35 3.53 0.48
N ARG A 89 -13.51 3.20 1.07
CA ARG A 89 -14.18 1.91 0.91
C ARG A 89 -15.45 1.94 0.06
N SER A 90 -16.00 3.13 -0.20
CA SER A 90 -17.18 3.32 -1.02
C SER A 90 -17.34 4.78 -1.43
N GLU A 91 -18.22 5.05 -2.40
CA GLU A 91 -18.62 6.42 -2.75
C GLU A 91 -19.20 7.18 -1.53
N GLN A 92 -19.96 6.49 -0.68
CA GLN A 92 -20.53 7.11 0.52
C GLN A 92 -19.42 7.46 1.54
N ASP A 93 -18.41 6.60 1.72
CA ASP A 93 -17.25 6.88 2.58
C ASP A 93 -16.46 8.08 2.05
N TYR A 94 -16.24 8.16 0.72
CA TYR A 94 -15.63 9.32 0.09
C TYR A 94 -16.39 10.61 0.39
N LYS A 95 -17.71 10.61 0.22
CA LYS A 95 -18.57 11.77 0.51
C LYS A 95 -18.55 12.18 1.98
N TRP A 96 -18.47 11.23 2.90
CA TRP A 96 -18.34 11.54 4.34
C TRP A 96 -17.00 12.18 4.71
N ARG A 97 -15.99 12.07 3.85
CA ARG A 97 -14.66 12.67 4.05
C ARG A 97 -14.49 14.02 3.34
N ASP A 98 -15.58 14.68 2.99
CA ASP A 98 -15.54 15.99 2.32
C ASP A 98 -14.72 17.03 3.11
N GLY A 99 -14.88 17.06 4.44
CA GLY A 99 -14.07 17.94 5.31
C GLY A 99 -12.56 17.62 5.24
N ALA A 100 -12.19 16.35 5.23
CA ALA A 100 -10.80 15.93 5.07
C ALA A 100 -10.26 16.28 3.67
N LEU A 101 -11.05 16.07 2.62
CA LEU A 101 -10.70 16.45 1.25
C LEU A 101 -10.51 17.97 1.14
N GLN A 102 -11.38 18.77 1.74
CA GLN A 102 -11.23 20.23 1.75
C GLN A 102 -9.91 20.65 2.43
N CYS A 103 -9.54 20.01 3.54
CA CYS A 103 -8.25 20.25 4.20
C CYS A 103 -7.07 19.95 3.27
N LEU A 104 -7.09 18.82 2.56
CA LEU A 104 -6.07 18.46 1.58
C LEU A 104 -5.94 19.54 0.48
N LYS A 105 -7.06 20.02 -0.04
CA LYS A 105 -7.10 21.11 -1.06
C LYS A 105 -6.47 22.40 -0.53
N ASP A 106 -6.77 22.77 0.71
CA ASP A 106 -6.23 23.99 1.33
C ASP A 106 -4.71 23.88 1.52
N TYR A 107 -4.21 22.72 1.95
CA TYR A 107 -2.77 22.48 2.11
C TYR A 107 -2.04 22.35 0.77
N LYS A 108 -2.70 21.83 -0.26
CA LYS A 108 -2.19 21.87 -1.64
C LYS A 108 -2.10 23.32 -2.15
N ALA A 109 -3.12 24.14 -1.92
CA ALA A 109 -3.11 25.55 -2.29
C ALA A 109 -2.03 26.37 -1.56
N LYS A 110 -1.74 26.02 -0.29
CA LYS A 110 -0.60 26.58 0.48
C LYS A 110 0.76 26.07 -0.02
N GLY A 111 0.79 25.03 -0.83
CA GLY A 111 1.97 24.37 -1.36
C GLY A 111 2.68 23.44 -0.38
N SER A 112 2.07 23.08 0.76
CA SER A 112 2.62 22.07 1.68
C SER A 112 2.35 20.63 1.22
N ILE A 113 1.48 20.45 0.23
CA ILE A 113 1.23 19.19 -0.48
C ILE A 113 1.30 19.47 -1.97
N THR A 114 1.92 18.56 -2.74
CA THR A 114 1.99 18.71 -4.20
C THR A 114 0.78 18.07 -4.89
N ALA A 115 0.42 16.85 -4.52
CA ALA A 115 -0.69 16.11 -5.08
C ALA A 115 -1.54 15.47 -3.99
N ILE A 116 -2.85 15.45 -4.19
CA ILE A 116 -3.81 14.85 -3.27
C ILE A 116 -4.56 13.70 -3.95
N GLY A 117 -5.04 12.75 -3.16
CA GLY A 117 -5.71 11.60 -3.73
C GLY A 117 -6.29 10.66 -2.70
N LEU A 118 -6.47 9.42 -3.12
CA LEU A 118 -7.02 8.38 -2.25
C LEU A 118 -6.33 7.03 -2.46
N SER A 119 -6.33 6.21 -1.42
CA SER A 119 -5.99 4.79 -1.50
C SER A 119 -7.24 3.93 -1.32
N THR A 120 -7.32 2.83 -2.05
CA THR A 120 -8.49 1.95 -2.01
C THR A 120 -8.18 0.52 -2.41
N HIS A 121 -9.02 -0.41 -1.96
CA HIS A 121 -9.07 -1.80 -2.42
C HIS A 121 -10.29 -2.06 -3.34
N HIS A 122 -11.08 -1.03 -3.64
CA HIS A 122 -12.37 -1.13 -4.28
C HIS A 122 -12.34 -0.63 -5.73
N VAL A 123 -12.88 -1.43 -6.65
CA VAL A 123 -13.02 -1.10 -8.08
C VAL A 123 -13.89 0.14 -8.25
N ASP A 124 -15.09 0.15 -7.66
CA ASP A 124 -16.05 1.25 -7.72
C ASP A 124 -15.49 2.59 -7.19
N VAL A 125 -14.62 2.55 -6.17
CA VAL A 125 -13.92 3.75 -5.67
C VAL A 125 -12.82 4.20 -6.63
N THR A 126 -12.13 3.25 -7.28
CA THR A 126 -11.13 3.58 -8.31
C THR A 126 -11.80 4.23 -9.52
N GLU A 127 -12.94 3.70 -9.96
CA GLU A 127 -13.77 4.30 -11.03
C GLU A 127 -14.28 5.70 -10.65
N LEU A 128 -14.74 5.88 -9.40
CA LEU A 128 -15.14 7.19 -8.87
C LEU A 128 -13.98 8.19 -9.00
N ALA A 129 -12.78 7.81 -8.56
CA ALA A 129 -11.61 8.67 -8.60
C ALA A 129 -11.26 9.18 -10.01
N ALA A 130 -11.54 8.40 -11.05
CA ALA A 130 -11.34 8.82 -12.43
C ALA A 130 -12.19 10.04 -12.81
N SER A 131 -13.39 10.20 -12.21
CA SER A 131 -14.31 11.29 -12.48
C SER A 131 -14.17 12.48 -11.51
N GLU A 132 -13.47 12.31 -10.39
CA GLU A 132 -13.34 13.35 -9.35
C GLU A 132 -12.26 14.38 -9.72
N PRO A 133 -12.62 15.65 -9.96
CA PRO A 133 -11.66 16.66 -10.40
C PRO A 133 -10.61 17.02 -9.36
N ASP A 134 -10.92 16.84 -8.08
CA ASP A 134 -10.05 17.19 -6.96
C ASP A 134 -9.03 16.09 -6.62
N ILE A 135 -9.10 14.92 -7.28
CA ILE A 135 -8.16 13.82 -7.09
C ILE A 135 -7.08 13.88 -8.18
N ASP A 136 -5.83 14.01 -7.76
CA ASP A 136 -4.67 13.98 -8.68
C ASP A 136 -4.12 12.57 -8.83
N VAL A 137 -4.14 11.77 -7.75
CA VAL A 137 -3.43 10.49 -7.64
C VAL A 137 -4.33 9.42 -7.01
N VAL A 138 -4.25 8.22 -7.55
CA VAL A 138 -4.97 7.05 -7.01
C VAL A 138 -3.99 5.94 -6.64
N PHE A 139 -4.20 5.32 -5.48
CA PHE A 139 -3.39 4.22 -4.97
C PHE A 139 -4.24 2.96 -4.77
N PRO A 140 -4.55 2.23 -5.86
CA PRO A 140 -5.39 1.05 -5.83
C PRO A 140 -4.59 -0.22 -5.49
N LEU A 141 -5.32 -1.22 -4.95
CA LEU A 141 -4.82 -2.58 -4.79
C LEU A 141 -4.97 -3.33 -6.11
N ILE A 142 -3.89 -3.92 -6.63
CA ILE A 142 -3.93 -4.77 -7.82
C ILE A 142 -2.89 -5.90 -7.75
N ASN A 143 -3.27 -7.10 -8.18
CA ASN A 143 -2.39 -8.24 -8.41
C ASN A 143 -3.06 -9.23 -9.38
N TYR A 144 -2.29 -10.08 -10.03
CA TYR A 144 -2.78 -11.00 -11.07
C TYR A 144 -3.81 -12.05 -10.59
N ALA A 145 -3.91 -12.28 -9.29
CA ALA A 145 -4.82 -13.26 -8.70
C ALA A 145 -6.11 -12.63 -8.14
N GLY A 146 -6.29 -11.31 -8.27
CA GLY A 146 -7.44 -10.58 -7.73
C GLY A 146 -7.53 -10.59 -6.20
N LEU A 147 -6.43 -10.98 -5.50
CA LEU A 147 -6.43 -11.12 -4.05
C LEU A 147 -6.62 -9.76 -3.37
N GLY A 148 -7.71 -9.60 -2.64
CA GLY A 148 -8.02 -8.40 -1.88
C GLY A 148 -8.83 -7.34 -2.63
N ILE A 149 -9.04 -7.51 -3.93
CA ILE A 149 -9.88 -6.60 -4.71
C ILE A 149 -11.33 -6.76 -4.28
N ARG A 150 -12.00 -5.62 -4.10
CA ARG A 150 -13.42 -5.52 -3.74
C ARG A 150 -14.14 -4.78 -4.87
N HIS A 151 -15.43 -5.07 -5.01
CA HIS A 151 -16.33 -4.33 -5.88
C HIS A 151 -17.67 -4.23 -5.17
N TYR A 152 -18.01 -3.06 -4.68
CA TYR A 152 -19.09 -2.84 -3.70
C TYR A 152 -18.94 -3.75 -2.48
N ASP A 153 -19.90 -4.64 -2.23
CA ASP A 153 -19.97 -5.55 -1.08
C ASP A 153 -19.42 -6.97 -1.36
N HIS A 154 -18.91 -7.22 -2.58
CA HIS A 154 -18.41 -8.54 -3.02
C HIS A 154 -16.93 -8.50 -3.46
N ALA A 155 -16.39 -9.65 -3.82
CA ALA A 155 -15.04 -9.74 -4.37
C ALA A 155 -15.02 -9.17 -5.80
N GLY A 156 -14.08 -8.25 -6.06
CA GLY A 156 -13.80 -7.77 -7.42
C GLY A 156 -12.77 -8.64 -8.12
N THR A 157 -12.61 -8.44 -9.43
CA THR A 157 -11.63 -9.15 -10.25
C THR A 157 -10.40 -8.28 -10.54
N ALA A 158 -9.32 -8.92 -10.97
CA ALA A 158 -8.11 -8.22 -11.42
C ALA A 158 -8.40 -7.42 -12.71
N GLU A 159 -9.25 -7.95 -13.57
CA GLU A 159 -9.67 -7.35 -14.83
C GLU A 159 -10.49 -6.06 -14.61
N ASP A 160 -11.45 -6.09 -13.66
CA ASP A 160 -12.25 -4.90 -13.33
C ASP A 160 -11.36 -3.79 -12.75
N MET A 161 -10.45 -4.14 -11.84
CA MET A 161 -9.54 -3.16 -11.27
C MET A 161 -8.57 -2.61 -12.32
N ALA A 162 -8.06 -3.44 -13.23
CA ALA A 162 -7.20 -2.99 -14.32
C ALA A 162 -7.94 -2.00 -15.25
N ALA A 163 -9.21 -2.26 -15.55
CA ALA A 163 -10.03 -1.34 -16.32
C ALA A 163 -10.26 0.00 -15.61
N ALA A 164 -10.51 -0.02 -14.30
CA ALA A 164 -10.65 1.18 -13.49
C ALA A 164 -9.34 2.00 -13.40
N ILE A 165 -8.19 1.33 -13.31
CA ILE A 165 -6.85 1.96 -13.37
C ILE A 165 -6.64 2.66 -14.71
N ALA A 166 -6.91 1.97 -15.82
CA ALA A 166 -6.79 2.56 -17.15
C ALA A 166 -7.72 3.77 -17.34
N ALA A 167 -8.92 3.76 -16.74
CA ALA A 167 -9.83 4.91 -16.74
C ALA A 167 -9.25 6.09 -15.94
N CYS A 168 -8.61 5.87 -14.80
CA CYS A 168 -7.90 6.91 -14.04
C CYS A 168 -6.78 7.53 -14.86
N HIS A 169 -5.94 6.71 -15.48
CA HIS A 169 -4.86 7.18 -16.35
C HIS A 169 -5.38 8.02 -17.52
N LYS A 170 -6.42 7.54 -18.22
CA LYS A 170 -7.05 8.29 -19.29
C LYS A 170 -7.64 9.62 -18.85
N ALA A 171 -8.06 9.74 -17.59
CA ALA A 171 -8.52 10.98 -16.97
C ALA A 171 -7.36 11.89 -16.49
N GLY A 172 -6.10 11.50 -16.71
CA GLY A 172 -4.91 12.26 -16.34
C GLY A 172 -4.53 12.14 -14.85
N LYS A 173 -5.01 11.09 -14.17
CA LYS A 173 -4.62 10.81 -12.78
C LYS A 173 -3.31 10.03 -12.75
N GLY A 174 -2.41 10.36 -11.80
CA GLY A 174 -1.28 9.49 -11.48
C GLY A 174 -1.76 8.23 -10.76
N VAL A 175 -1.18 7.07 -11.08
CA VAL A 175 -1.53 5.80 -10.44
C VAL A 175 -0.28 5.06 -9.98
N PHE A 176 -0.18 4.82 -8.69
CA PHE A 176 0.80 3.88 -8.15
C PHE A 176 0.09 2.75 -7.41
N ALA A 177 0.51 1.50 -7.67
CA ALA A 177 -0.24 0.32 -7.29
C ALA A 177 0.30 -0.33 -6.00
N MET A 178 -0.59 -0.86 -5.16
CA MET A 178 -0.21 -1.63 -3.97
C MET A 178 -0.52 -3.11 -4.09
N LYS A 179 0.11 -3.89 -3.22
CA LYS A 179 -0.17 -5.31 -2.98
C LYS A 179 0.01 -6.20 -4.23
N ALA A 180 0.99 -5.90 -5.09
CA ALA A 180 1.39 -6.75 -6.20
C ALA A 180 1.60 -8.22 -5.77
N PHE A 181 2.13 -8.44 -4.57
CA PHE A 181 2.30 -9.76 -3.95
C PHE A 181 1.07 -10.28 -3.19
N GLY A 182 -0.10 -9.65 -3.30
CA GLY A 182 -1.32 -10.12 -2.64
C GLY A 182 -1.20 -10.25 -1.12
N GLY A 183 -0.52 -9.31 -0.43
CA GLY A 183 -0.22 -9.41 1.00
C GLY A 183 0.79 -10.53 1.31
N GLY A 184 1.77 -10.74 0.44
CA GLY A 184 2.81 -11.77 0.57
C GLY A 184 2.42 -13.14 0.00
N ASN A 185 1.14 -13.38 -0.30
CA ASN A 185 0.65 -14.69 -0.77
C ASN A 185 1.14 -15.07 -2.19
N LEU A 186 1.59 -14.10 -2.98
CA LEU A 186 2.09 -14.27 -4.34
C LEU A 186 3.62 -14.14 -4.44
N THR A 187 4.32 -14.01 -3.32
CA THR A 187 5.78 -13.83 -3.30
C THR A 187 6.52 -14.99 -3.96
N GLY A 188 5.99 -16.22 -3.89
CA GLY A 188 6.53 -17.38 -4.60
C GLY A 188 6.48 -17.28 -6.13
N SER A 189 5.75 -16.30 -6.67
CA SER A 189 5.68 -15.96 -8.10
C SER A 189 6.22 -14.54 -8.34
N TYR A 190 7.36 -14.21 -7.75
CA TYR A 190 7.90 -12.86 -7.59
C TYR A 190 7.91 -12.06 -8.90
N VAL A 191 8.61 -12.59 -9.91
CA VAL A 191 8.76 -11.91 -11.21
C VAL A 191 7.39 -11.74 -11.89
N LYS A 192 6.58 -12.81 -11.96
CA LYS A 192 5.24 -12.76 -12.54
C LYS A 192 4.35 -11.71 -11.86
N ALA A 193 4.41 -11.61 -10.54
CA ALA A 193 3.59 -10.68 -9.78
C ALA A 193 3.94 -9.22 -10.08
N LEU A 194 5.23 -8.90 -10.19
CA LEU A 194 5.70 -7.56 -10.52
C LEU A 194 5.49 -7.23 -12.01
N GLU A 195 5.79 -8.17 -12.92
CA GLU A 195 5.58 -7.98 -14.37
C GLU A 195 4.10 -7.70 -14.67
N TYR A 196 3.18 -8.45 -14.06
CA TYR A 196 1.75 -8.23 -14.25
C TYR A 196 1.36 -6.77 -13.93
N VAL A 197 1.79 -6.24 -12.80
CA VAL A 197 1.42 -4.87 -12.38
C VAL A 197 2.16 -3.81 -13.21
N ARG A 198 3.46 -4.03 -13.52
CA ARG A 198 4.26 -3.13 -14.37
C ARG A 198 3.66 -2.97 -15.77
N ASP A 199 3.16 -4.06 -16.32
CA ASP A 199 2.71 -4.13 -17.72
C ASP A 199 1.23 -3.69 -17.88
N LEU A 200 0.54 -3.31 -16.77
CA LEU A 200 -0.80 -2.74 -16.83
C LEU A 200 -0.76 -1.33 -17.43
N ASP A 201 -1.70 -1.06 -18.32
CA ASP A 201 -1.92 0.27 -18.86
C ASP A 201 -2.34 1.24 -17.74
N GLY A 202 -1.56 2.30 -17.55
CA GLY A 202 -1.84 3.37 -16.62
C GLY A 202 -1.27 3.21 -15.22
N VAL A 203 -0.42 2.22 -14.94
CA VAL A 203 0.33 2.16 -13.69
C VAL A 203 1.68 2.89 -13.84
N ASP A 204 1.88 3.95 -13.05
CA ASP A 204 3.11 4.75 -13.08
C ASP A 204 4.20 4.19 -12.14
N SER A 205 3.79 3.54 -11.04
CA SER A 205 4.71 2.98 -10.04
C SER A 205 4.11 1.82 -9.26
N ILE A 206 4.97 0.97 -8.72
CA ILE A 206 4.57 -0.18 -7.87
C ILE A 206 5.14 0.01 -6.47
N MET A 207 4.27 0.01 -5.47
CA MET A 207 4.68 0.09 -4.07
C MET A 207 4.85 -1.32 -3.49
N VAL A 208 6.06 -1.59 -3.01
CA VAL A 208 6.45 -2.90 -2.45
C VAL A 208 6.93 -2.72 -1.01
N GLY A 209 6.40 -3.53 -0.10
CA GLY A 209 6.91 -3.62 1.27
C GLY A 209 8.25 -4.35 1.29
N ILE A 210 9.23 -3.79 1.97
CA ILE A 210 10.61 -4.28 2.05
C ILE A 210 11.00 -4.46 3.52
N GLY A 211 11.59 -5.61 3.85
CA GLY A 211 12.01 -5.95 5.20
C GLY A 211 13.53 -6.16 5.37
N ASP A 212 14.29 -6.30 4.27
CA ASP A 212 15.72 -6.56 4.29
C ASP A 212 16.44 -6.04 3.03
N TYR A 213 17.77 -6.08 3.05
CA TYR A 213 18.62 -5.56 1.96
C TYR A 213 18.54 -6.39 0.67
N ASP A 214 18.40 -7.71 0.76
CA ASP A 214 18.27 -8.57 -0.41
C ASP A 214 17.00 -8.26 -1.19
N GLN A 215 15.89 -7.99 -0.51
CA GLN A 215 14.64 -7.57 -1.16
C GLN A 215 14.81 -6.25 -1.91
N ILE A 216 15.63 -5.31 -1.41
CA ILE A 216 15.96 -4.07 -2.12
C ILE A 216 16.76 -4.37 -3.37
N ASP A 217 17.81 -5.22 -3.29
CA ASP A 217 18.62 -5.61 -4.43
C ASP A 217 17.76 -6.29 -5.51
N ARG A 218 16.90 -7.25 -5.13
CA ARG A 218 16.01 -7.93 -6.09
C ARG A 218 15.02 -6.97 -6.75
N LEU A 219 14.50 -6.00 -6.01
CA LEU A 219 13.58 -5.00 -6.58
C LEU A 219 14.31 -4.06 -7.55
N ALA A 220 15.53 -3.63 -7.22
CA ALA A 220 16.36 -2.83 -8.10
C ALA A 220 16.71 -3.60 -9.39
N GLU A 221 17.16 -4.85 -9.28
CA GLU A 221 17.44 -5.74 -10.43
C GLU A 221 16.19 -5.96 -11.30
N PHE A 222 15.00 -6.09 -10.68
CA PHE A 222 13.75 -6.16 -11.44
C PHE A 222 13.50 -4.87 -12.23
N ALA A 223 13.67 -3.71 -11.61
CA ALA A 223 13.48 -2.41 -12.26
C ALA A 223 14.48 -2.18 -13.41
N GLU A 224 15.72 -2.67 -13.26
CA GLU A 224 16.76 -2.61 -14.29
C GLU A 224 16.61 -3.69 -15.38
N GLY A 225 15.70 -4.66 -15.19
CA GLY A 225 15.52 -5.80 -16.11
C GLY A 225 16.65 -6.84 -16.05
N THR A 226 17.42 -6.87 -14.99
CA THR A 226 18.58 -7.78 -14.79
C THR A 226 18.26 -8.96 -13.88
N LEU A 227 17.12 -8.95 -13.19
CA LEU A 227 16.69 -10.05 -12.32
C LEU A 227 16.43 -11.32 -13.12
N ASP A 228 16.93 -12.47 -12.62
CA ASP A 228 16.63 -13.78 -13.20
C ASP A 228 15.10 -14.00 -13.23
N ARG A 229 14.56 -14.32 -14.41
CA ARG A 229 13.13 -14.58 -14.61
C ARG A 229 12.59 -15.77 -13.80
N ASN A 230 13.48 -16.67 -13.39
CA ASN A 230 13.16 -17.81 -12.53
C ASN A 230 13.42 -17.52 -11.04
N TYR A 231 13.74 -16.29 -10.68
CA TYR A 231 13.99 -15.93 -9.29
C TYR A 231 12.77 -16.26 -8.41
N VAL A 232 13.03 -17.02 -7.36
CA VAL A 232 12.07 -17.31 -6.30
C VAL A 232 12.74 -16.96 -4.97
N PRO A 233 12.15 -16.06 -4.18
CA PRO A 233 12.71 -15.70 -2.88
C PRO A 233 12.64 -16.86 -1.90
N ASP A 234 13.54 -16.89 -0.92
CA ASP A 234 13.44 -17.82 0.21
C ASP A 234 12.25 -17.42 1.08
N LEU A 235 11.26 -18.31 1.16
CA LEU A 235 10.05 -18.12 1.96
C LEU A 235 10.08 -18.89 3.29
N SER A 236 11.17 -19.57 3.63
CA SER A 236 11.28 -20.44 4.82
C SER A 236 11.04 -19.69 6.14
N GLY A 237 11.35 -18.39 6.20
CA GLY A 237 11.09 -17.53 7.34
C GLY A 237 9.69 -16.92 7.38
N LYS A 238 8.89 -17.05 6.31
CA LYS A 238 7.56 -16.41 6.23
C LYS A 238 6.55 -17.12 7.10
N LYS A 239 5.61 -16.35 7.65
CA LYS A 239 4.49 -16.87 8.45
C LYS A 239 3.20 -16.17 8.06
N MET A 240 2.09 -16.89 8.19
CA MET A 240 0.75 -16.31 8.03
C MET A 240 0.35 -15.57 9.29
N PHE A 241 -0.18 -14.38 9.11
CA PHE A 241 -0.73 -13.54 10.19
C PHE A 241 -2.15 -13.11 9.86
N ILE A 242 -2.88 -12.70 10.88
CA ILE A 242 -4.21 -12.12 10.75
C ILE A 242 -4.13 -10.67 11.20
N GLU A 243 -4.49 -9.75 10.31
CA GLU A 243 -4.62 -8.33 10.65
C GLU A 243 -5.86 -8.14 11.54
N PRO A 244 -5.70 -7.76 12.83
CA PRO A 244 -6.82 -7.71 13.77
C PRO A 244 -7.94 -6.74 13.33
N GLY A 245 -7.57 -5.58 12.79
CA GLY A 245 -8.50 -4.55 12.36
C GLY A 245 -9.36 -4.93 11.14
N ASN A 246 -8.97 -5.97 10.40
CA ASN A 246 -9.66 -6.41 9.21
C ASN A 246 -10.49 -7.69 9.44
N CYS A 247 -10.19 -8.48 10.48
CA CYS A 247 -10.88 -9.74 10.71
C CYS A 247 -12.33 -9.52 11.18
N ILE A 248 -13.30 -10.14 10.48
CA ILE A 248 -14.73 -10.10 10.82
C ILE A 248 -15.22 -11.40 11.48
N THR A 249 -14.33 -12.25 11.90
CA THR A 249 -14.62 -13.50 12.65
C THR A 249 -15.56 -14.47 11.91
N CYS A 250 -15.51 -14.51 10.57
CA CYS A 250 -16.45 -15.31 9.75
C CYS A 250 -16.13 -16.81 9.69
N GLY A 251 -14.96 -17.26 10.14
CA GLY A 251 -14.56 -18.68 10.19
C GLY A 251 -14.07 -19.30 8.89
N ALA A 252 -14.25 -18.68 7.72
CA ALA A 252 -13.92 -19.26 6.42
C ALA A 252 -12.46 -19.73 6.28
N CYS A 253 -11.52 -19.04 6.93
CA CYS A 253 -10.11 -19.43 6.95
C CYS A 253 -9.85 -20.69 7.80
N ALA A 254 -10.58 -20.87 8.91
CA ALA A 254 -10.49 -22.07 9.75
C ALA A 254 -11.03 -23.28 8.99
N ASP A 255 -12.20 -23.16 8.37
CA ASP A 255 -12.82 -24.23 7.57
C ASP A 255 -11.94 -24.66 6.38
N ARG A 256 -11.17 -23.73 5.83
CA ARG A 256 -10.29 -23.98 4.68
C ARG A 256 -8.91 -24.55 5.06
N CYS A 257 -8.51 -24.46 6.33
CA CYS A 257 -7.17 -24.85 6.76
C CYS A 257 -6.99 -26.38 6.73
N PRO A 258 -6.11 -26.94 5.87
CA PRO A 258 -5.95 -28.40 5.76
C PRO A 258 -5.32 -29.02 7.02
N ASN A 259 -4.63 -28.21 7.84
CA ASN A 259 -3.94 -28.65 9.05
C ASN A 259 -4.66 -28.26 10.35
N ASN A 260 -5.86 -27.69 10.26
CA ASN A 260 -6.58 -27.15 11.42
C ASN A 260 -5.73 -26.18 12.28
N ALA A 261 -4.83 -25.44 11.64
CA ALA A 261 -3.94 -24.48 12.29
C ALA A 261 -4.63 -23.17 12.65
N ILE A 262 -5.90 -22.99 12.28
CA ILE A 262 -6.65 -21.75 12.52
C ILE A 262 -7.86 -22.07 13.38
N THR A 263 -7.98 -21.37 14.50
CA THR A 263 -9.12 -21.44 15.41
C THR A 263 -9.80 -20.09 15.53
N MET A 264 -11.06 -20.08 15.96
CA MET A 264 -11.82 -18.84 16.14
C MET A 264 -11.69 -18.37 17.59
N GLY A 265 -11.01 -17.26 17.79
CA GLY A 265 -10.98 -16.52 19.05
C GLY A 265 -12.23 -15.66 19.24
N SER A 266 -12.31 -14.95 20.37
CA SER A 266 -13.46 -14.12 20.71
C SER A 266 -13.63 -12.89 19.80
N TYR A 267 -12.53 -12.38 19.22
CA TYR A 267 -12.52 -11.13 18.44
C TYR A 267 -11.94 -11.29 17.05
N MET A 268 -11.16 -12.34 16.82
CA MET A 268 -10.53 -12.64 15.53
C MET A 268 -10.18 -14.12 15.47
N ALA A 269 -9.88 -14.62 14.27
CA ALA A 269 -9.25 -15.93 14.12
C ALA A 269 -7.81 -15.89 14.66
N GLU A 270 -7.31 -17.03 15.12
CA GLU A 270 -5.97 -17.21 15.68
C GLU A 270 -5.22 -18.30 14.93
N ILE A 271 -3.93 -18.13 14.67
CA ILE A 271 -3.11 -19.12 13.96
C ILE A 271 -2.13 -19.78 14.90
N ASP A 272 -2.18 -21.11 14.98
CA ASP A 272 -1.13 -21.89 15.62
C ASP A 272 0.04 -22.09 14.65
N HIS A 273 1.09 -21.32 14.84
CA HIS A 273 2.29 -21.35 14.01
C HIS A 273 3.12 -22.64 14.15
N SER A 274 2.87 -23.46 15.18
CA SER A 274 3.56 -24.73 15.34
C SER A 274 3.10 -25.80 14.35
N ILE A 275 1.86 -25.67 13.85
CA ILE A 275 1.26 -26.59 12.89
C ILE A 275 0.89 -25.91 11.55
N CYS A 276 1.04 -24.59 11.44
CA CYS A 276 0.79 -23.85 10.19
C CYS A 276 1.89 -24.16 9.16
N LEU A 277 1.49 -24.70 8.02
CA LEU A 277 2.41 -25.01 6.89
C LEU A 277 2.70 -23.81 5.99
N THR A 278 2.17 -22.64 6.29
CA THR A 278 2.31 -21.42 5.45
C THR A 278 1.91 -21.67 3.98
N CYS A 279 0.95 -22.56 3.76
CA CYS A 279 0.50 -22.96 2.41
C CYS A 279 -0.38 -21.91 1.70
N GLY A 280 -0.86 -20.90 2.42
CA GLY A 280 -1.63 -19.79 1.86
C GLY A 280 -3.10 -20.09 1.51
N TYR A 281 -3.61 -21.32 1.67
CA TYR A 281 -4.98 -21.68 1.26
C TYR A 281 -6.09 -20.93 1.99
N CYS A 282 -5.79 -20.36 3.15
CA CYS A 282 -6.72 -19.54 3.93
C CYS A 282 -6.89 -18.12 3.35
N ALA A 283 -5.90 -17.59 2.67
CA ALA A 283 -5.93 -16.21 2.19
C ALA A 283 -6.98 -15.96 1.08
N PRO A 284 -7.14 -16.82 0.05
CA PRO A 284 -8.15 -16.61 -0.99
C PRO A 284 -9.59 -16.66 -0.50
N VAL A 285 -9.88 -17.40 0.58
CA VAL A 285 -11.25 -17.56 1.12
C VAL A 285 -11.62 -16.47 2.13
N CYS A 286 -10.69 -15.63 2.54
CA CYS A 286 -10.98 -14.54 3.45
C CYS A 286 -11.70 -13.40 2.72
N PRO A 287 -12.98 -13.10 3.04
CA PRO A 287 -13.75 -12.10 2.32
C PRO A 287 -13.24 -10.67 2.54
N VAL A 288 -12.53 -10.44 3.64
CA VAL A 288 -11.99 -9.13 4.03
C VAL A 288 -10.46 -9.06 3.93
N ARG A 289 -9.80 -10.13 3.46
CA ARG A 289 -8.36 -10.19 3.26
C ARG A 289 -7.52 -9.89 4.50
N ALA A 290 -8.00 -10.31 5.65
CA ALA A 290 -7.26 -10.17 6.91
C ALA A 290 -6.02 -11.07 7.03
N LEU A 291 -5.82 -12.04 6.14
CA LEU A 291 -4.68 -12.97 6.18
C LEU A 291 -3.55 -12.46 5.28
N ILE A 292 -2.40 -12.21 5.89
CA ILE A 292 -1.17 -11.74 5.26
C ILE A 292 -0.01 -12.70 5.55
N MET A 293 0.96 -12.73 4.67
CA MET A 293 2.19 -13.53 4.83
C MET A 293 3.38 -12.58 5.02
N LEU A 294 4.01 -12.66 6.19
CA LEU A 294 5.15 -11.82 6.58
C LEU A 294 6.39 -12.67 6.84
#